data_cfa0fa2c56d0cb17f1ae17ac3c928634
#
_entry.id   cfa0fa2c56d0cb17f1ae17ac3c928634
#
_cell.length_a   1.000
_cell.length_b   1.000
_cell.length_c   1.000
_cell.angle_alpha   90.00
_cell.angle_beta   90.00
_cell.angle_gamma   90.00
#
_symmetry.space_group_name_H-M   'P 1'
#
loop_
_entity.id
_entity.type
_entity.pdbx_description
1 polymer ?
#
loop_
_entity_poly.entity_id
_entity_poly.type
_entity_poly.pdbx_seq_one_letter_code
_entity_poly.pdbx_strand_id
1 'polypeptide(L)'
;MFQVSIIIPTLNEASSLGRTLRQLTVLDPPPVEVLVVDGGSQDETVAIAQLAGVQVLICDRGGRSVQMNHGAKLAQGNILCFLHADTQVPIDLIAVIQQTLADPTIACGGFISLMTGAKTTRWGISLHNYLKTYYAPLLFKPHLFVRGLRLLFGDQVMFCRRCDFWDCGGFNPALPILEDGDLCLRLAKKGRIRQVNRIVQSSDRRVAYWGAWKATAIYLYIGCLWGIGVSADYLKRFYEDVR
;
A
#
# COMPACT_ATOMS: atom_id res chain seq x y z
N MET A 1 11.45 -20.38 -7.15
CA MET A 1 10.04 -20.07 -7.39
C MET A 1 9.68 -18.83 -6.60
N PHE A 2 8.94 -17.87 -7.15
CA PHE A 2 8.53 -16.66 -6.43
C PHE A 2 7.38 -17.01 -5.47
N GLN A 3 7.60 -16.83 -4.18
CA GLN A 3 6.63 -17.05 -3.10
C GLN A 3 6.21 -15.69 -2.53
N VAL A 4 4.91 -15.41 -2.54
CA VAL A 4 4.37 -14.11 -2.13
C VAL A 4 3.75 -14.22 -0.75
N SER A 5 4.24 -13.43 0.21
CA SER A 5 3.58 -13.18 1.50
C SER A 5 2.75 -11.91 1.40
N ILE A 6 1.46 -11.98 1.77
CA ILE A 6 0.59 -10.82 1.87
C ILE A 6 0.61 -10.30 3.32
N ILE A 7 0.91 -9.01 3.51
CA ILE A 7 1.00 -8.35 4.81
C ILE A 7 -0.11 -7.29 4.88
N ILE A 8 -0.98 -7.42 5.87
CA ILE A 8 -2.16 -6.56 6.06
C ILE A 8 -2.03 -5.84 7.41
N PRO A 9 -1.58 -4.57 7.43
CA PRO A 9 -1.62 -3.77 8.66
C PRO A 9 -3.07 -3.42 9.01
N THR A 10 -3.46 -3.65 10.26
CA THR A 10 -4.82 -3.39 10.76
C THR A 10 -4.82 -2.53 12.01
N LEU A 11 -5.85 -1.69 12.14
CA LEU A 11 -6.20 -0.98 13.36
C LEU A 11 -7.67 -0.54 13.28
N ASN A 12 -8.56 -1.22 14.01
CA ASN A 12 -10.02 -1.01 13.99
C ASN A 12 -10.61 -1.15 12.58
N GLU A 13 -10.40 -2.33 11.96
CA GLU A 13 -10.84 -2.66 10.60
C GLU A 13 -11.89 -3.78 10.55
N ALA A 14 -12.63 -4.01 11.63
CA ALA A 14 -13.65 -5.08 11.72
C ALA A 14 -14.69 -5.00 10.59
N SER A 15 -15.03 -3.79 10.14
CA SER A 15 -16.03 -3.58 9.09
C SER A 15 -15.60 -4.04 7.69
N SER A 16 -14.30 -4.13 7.41
CA SER A 16 -13.75 -4.39 6.07
C SER A 16 -12.93 -5.67 5.98
N LEU A 17 -12.17 -6.00 7.02
CA LEU A 17 -11.17 -7.07 7.02
C LEU A 17 -11.77 -8.44 6.62
N GLY A 18 -12.93 -8.81 7.15
CA GLY A 18 -13.56 -10.10 6.85
C GLY A 18 -13.89 -10.29 5.36
N ARG A 19 -14.27 -9.20 4.66
CA ARG A 19 -14.52 -9.24 3.21
C ARG A 19 -13.21 -9.40 2.45
N THR A 20 -12.17 -8.69 2.84
CA THR A 20 -10.85 -8.77 2.23
C THR A 20 -10.26 -10.18 2.40
N LEU A 21 -10.29 -10.74 3.61
CA LEU A 21 -9.76 -12.09 3.86
C LEU A 21 -10.49 -13.17 3.05
N ARG A 22 -11.82 -13.11 2.97
CA ARG A 22 -12.60 -14.04 2.11
C ARG A 22 -12.20 -13.96 0.64
N GLN A 23 -11.87 -12.76 0.13
CA GLN A 23 -11.39 -12.64 -1.24
C GLN A 23 -10.02 -13.26 -1.44
N LEU A 24 -9.15 -13.22 -0.44
CA LEU A 24 -7.81 -13.82 -0.56
C LEU A 24 -7.85 -15.34 -0.61
N THR A 25 -8.91 -16.01 -0.13
CA THR A 25 -9.03 -17.48 -0.19
C THR A 25 -9.28 -18.01 -1.60
N VAL A 26 -9.71 -17.16 -2.54
CA VAL A 26 -10.02 -17.56 -3.94
C VAL A 26 -8.95 -17.10 -4.93
N LEU A 27 -7.81 -16.58 -4.44
CA LEU A 27 -6.70 -16.20 -5.32
C LEU A 27 -6.09 -17.42 -6.02
N ASP A 28 -5.83 -17.27 -7.31
CA ASP A 28 -5.18 -18.29 -8.13
C ASP A 28 -4.00 -17.67 -8.93
N PRO A 29 -2.75 -18.10 -8.68
CA PRO A 29 -2.33 -19.01 -7.60
C PRO A 29 -2.48 -18.38 -6.20
N PRO A 30 -2.53 -19.22 -5.14
CA PRO A 30 -2.62 -18.72 -3.76
C PRO A 30 -1.30 -18.07 -3.29
N PRO A 31 -1.35 -17.14 -2.31
CA PRO A 31 -0.16 -16.67 -1.61
C PRO A 31 0.43 -17.80 -0.75
N VAL A 32 1.71 -17.69 -0.39
CA VAL A 32 2.33 -18.66 0.55
C VAL A 32 1.76 -18.49 1.96
N GLU A 33 1.40 -17.26 2.31
CA GLU A 33 0.79 -16.90 3.59
C GLU A 33 0.10 -15.54 3.53
N VAL A 34 -0.80 -15.32 4.48
CA VAL A 34 -1.43 -14.01 4.77
C VAL A 34 -1.13 -13.68 6.23
N LEU A 35 -0.49 -12.54 6.47
CA LEU A 35 -0.13 -12.04 7.80
C LEU A 35 -0.98 -10.80 8.09
N VAL A 36 -1.87 -10.88 9.08
CA VAL A 36 -2.57 -9.72 9.62
C VAL A 36 -1.72 -9.17 10.77
N VAL A 37 -1.32 -7.91 10.66
CA VAL A 37 -0.46 -7.26 11.66
C VAL A 37 -1.27 -6.17 12.36
N ASP A 38 -1.74 -6.47 13.56
CA ASP A 38 -2.63 -5.60 14.32
C ASP A 38 -1.85 -4.61 15.18
N GLY A 39 -2.26 -3.35 15.13
CA GLY A 39 -1.65 -2.23 15.86
C GLY A 39 -2.35 -1.88 17.18
N GLY A 40 -3.09 -2.83 17.78
CA GLY A 40 -3.82 -2.64 19.03
C GLY A 40 -5.29 -2.27 18.82
N SER A 41 -5.98 -2.97 17.91
CA SER A 41 -7.42 -2.80 17.67
C SER A 41 -8.24 -3.02 18.94
N GLN A 42 -9.29 -2.22 19.10
CA GLN A 42 -10.24 -2.28 20.21
C GLN A 42 -11.60 -2.86 19.79
N ASP A 43 -11.74 -3.17 18.50
CA ASP A 43 -12.93 -3.78 17.89
C ASP A 43 -12.69 -5.28 17.59
N GLU A 44 -13.59 -5.91 16.86
CA GLU A 44 -13.54 -7.34 16.51
C GLU A 44 -12.47 -7.68 15.43
N THR A 45 -11.57 -6.76 15.08
CA THR A 45 -10.56 -6.96 14.00
C THR A 45 -9.74 -8.24 14.20
N VAL A 46 -9.19 -8.44 15.41
CA VAL A 46 -8.35 -9.59 15.73
C VAL A 46 -9.15 -10.89 15.69
N ALA A 47 -10.36 -10.89 16.28
CA ALA A 47 -11.25 -12.05 16.28
C ALA A 47 -11.63 -12.47 14.85
N ILE A 48 -11.94 -11.51 13.97
CA ILE A 48 -12.25 -11.77 12.54
C ILE A 48 -11.07 -12.43 11.83
N ALA A 49 -9.85 -11.94 12.07
CA ALA A 49 -8.64 -12.52 11.45
C ALA A 49 -8.38 -13.94 11.95
N GLN A 50 -8.52 -14.19 13.25
CA GLN A 50 -8.36 -15.53 13.85
C GLN A 50 -9.40 -16.52 13.30
N LEU A 51 -10.67 -16.12 13.21
CA LEU A 51 -11.74 -16.94 12.62
C LEU A 51 -11.52 -17.25 11.15
N ALA A 52 -10.83 -16.38 10.41
CA ALA A 52 -10.44 -16.64 9.01
C ALA A 52 -9.24 -17.60 8.88
N GLY A 53 -8.65 -18.04 9.99
CA GLY A 53 -7.52 -18.97 10.01
C GLY A 53 -6.18 -18.39 9.50
N VAL A 54 -6.06 -17.05 9.44
CA VAL A 54 -4.83 -16.39 9.04
C VAL A 54 -3.94 -16.11 10.26
N GLN A 55 -2.63 -16.00 10.04
CA GLN A 55 -1.71 -15.66 11.12
C GLN A 55 -1.89 -14.20 11.53
N VAL A 56 -2.08 -14.00 12.85
CA VAL A 56 -2.23 -12.66 13.45
C VAL A 56 -0.97 -12.34 14.27
N LEU A 57 -0.40 -11.19 13.98
CA LEU A 57 0.76 -10.62 14.69
C LEU A 57 0.31 -9.35 15.41
N ILE A 58 0.58 -9.26 16.70
CA ILE A 58 0.26 -8.07 17.48
C ILE A 58 1.51 -7.17 17.55
N CYS A 59 1.34 -5.88 17.27
CA CYS A 59 2.37 -4.87 17.40
C CYS A 59 2.14 -4.03 18.66
N ASP A 60 3.12 -4.01 19.57
CA ASP A 60 3.07 -3.21 20.79
C ASP A 60 3.16 -1.69 20.53
N ARG A 61 3.62 -1.31 19.34
CA ARG A 61 3.71 0.09 18.91
C ARG A 61 2.83 0.31 17.69
N GLY A 62 1.92 1.27 17.77
CA GLY A 62 1.11 1.70 16.66
C GLY A 62 1.93 2.37 15.55
N GLY A 63 1.41 2.30 14.33
CA GLY A 63 1.98 2.93 13.15
C GLY A 63 2.11 1.96 11.98
N ARG A 64 1.58 2.36 10.82
CA ARG A 64 1.53 1.51 9.63
C ARG A 64 2.90 0.99 9.21
N SER A 65 3.93 1.86 9.19
CA SER A 65 5.31 1.48 8.87
C SER A 65 5.85 0.40 9.81
N VAL A 66 5.56 0.51 11.13
CA VAL A 66 5.99 -0.46 12.13
C VAL A 66 5.32 -1.81 11.92
N GLN A 67 4.00 -1.81 11.69
CA GLN A 67 3.22 -3.02 11.42
C GLN A 67 3.71 -3.72 10.14
N MET A 68 3.87 -2.98 9.03
CA MET A 68 4.36 -3.52 7.77
C MET A 68 5.77 -4.09 7.88
N ASN A 69 6.68 -3.41 8.59
CA ASN A 69 8.02 -3.93 8.88
C ASN A 69 7.98 -5.19 9.74
N HIS A 70 7.10 -5.23 10.75
CA HIS A 70 6.94 -6.40 11.61
C HIS A 70 6.49 -7.62 10.81
N GLY A 71 5.46 -7.47 9.96
CA GLY A 71 5.02 -8.51 9.04
C GLY A 71 6.11 -8.95 8.06
N ALA A 72 6.81 -7.98 7.46
CA ALA A 72 7.89 -8.26 6.51
C ALA A 72 9.08 -9.03 7.14
N LYS A 73 9.34 -8.81 8.44
CA LYS A 73 10.38 -9.54 9.18
C LYS A 73 10.04 -11.01 9.37
N LEU A 74 8.78 -11.33 9.62
CA LEU A 74 8.28 -12.69 9.88
C LEU A 74 7.84 -13.42 8.61
N ALA A 75 7.70 -12.70 7.50
CA ALA A 75 7.27 -13.24 6.22
C ALA A 75 8.23 -14.33 5.72
N GLN A 76 7.66 -15.46 5.25
CA GLN A 76 8.39 -16.61 4.69
C GLN A 76 8.66 -16.45 3.19
N GLY A 77 7.78 -15.73 2.47
CA GLY A 77 7.91 -15.48 1.05
C GLY A 77 9.13 -14.62 0.68
N ASN A 78 9.64 -14.83 -0.52
CA ASN A 78 10.72 -13.99 -1.07
C ASN A 78 10.19 -12.73 -1.78
N ILE A 79 8.88 -12.59 -1.91
CA ILE A 79 8.17 -11.38 -2.34
C ILE A 79 7.23 -10.95 -1.22
N LEU A 80 7.25 -9.65 -0.93
CA LEU A 80 6.34 -8.99 0.01
C LEU A 80 5.27 -8.24 -0.76
N CYS A 81 4.01 -8.41 -0.38
CA CYS A 81 2.86 -7.68 -0.89
C CYS A 81 2.15 -6.99 0.27
N PHE A 82 2.11 -5.66 0.26
CA PHE A 82 1.47 -4.84 1.29
C PHE A 82 0.05 -4.47 0.86
N LEU A 83 -0.94 -4.99 1.57
CA LEU A 83 -2.36 -4.86 1.26
C LEU A 83 -3.11 -4.17 2.38
N HIS A 84 -3.92 -3.17 2.09
CA HIS A 84 -4.80 -2.57 3.11
C HIS A 84 -6.00 -3.47 3.41
N ALA A 85 -6.49 -3.42 4.65
CA ALA A 85 -7.61 -4.24 5.14
C ALA A 85 -8.95 -3.99 4.42
N ASP A 86 -9.07 -2.86 3.71
CA ASP A 86 -10.26 -2.43 2.98
C ASP A 86 -10.10 -2.45 1.44
N THR A 87 -9.06 -3.11 0.95
CA THR A 87 -8.75 -3.16 -0.48
C THR A 87 -9.10 -4.51 -1.09
N GLN A 88 -9.87 -4.48 -2.17
CA GLN A 88 -10.22 -5.67 -2.96
C GLN A 88 -9.24 -5.84 -4.12
N VAL A 89 -8.82 -7.07 -4.38
CA VAL A 89 -7.79 -7.40 -5.35
C VAL A 89 -8.32 -8.35 -6.45
N PRO A 90 -7.72 -8.39 -7.65
CA PRO A 90 -8.11 -9.34 -8.68
C PRO A 90 -7.68 -10.77 -8.31
N ILE A 91 -8.38 -11.77 -8.86
CA ILE A 91 -8.10 -13.20 -8.58
C ILE A 91 -6.68 -13.61 -9.00
N ASP A 92 -6.14 -12.99 -10.03
CA ASP A 92 -4.79 -13.23 -10.58
C ASP A 92 -3.69 -12.40 -9.89
N LEU A 93 -3.96 -11.81 -8.71
CA LEU A 93 -3.05 -10.94 -7.97
C LEU A 93 -1.63 -11.51 -7.92
N ILE A 94 -1.51 -12.75 -7.46
CA ILE A 94 -0.21 -13.41 -7.22
C ILE A 94 0.51 -13.67 -8.54
N ALA A 95 -0.19 -14.13 -9.58
CA ALA A 95 0.37 -14.34 -10.91
C ALA A 95 0.93 -13.03 -11.49
N VAL A 96 0.19 -11.93 -11.37
CA VAL A 96 0.61 -10.60 -11.85
C VAL A 96 1.86 -10.12 -11.10
N ILE A 97 1.93 -10.31 -9.79
CA ILE A 97 3.09 -9.97 -8.95
C ILE A 97 4.32 -10.78 -9.42
N GLN A 98 4.17 -12.10 -9.54
CA GLN A 98 5.25 -13.00 -9.95
C GLN A 98 5.76 -12.65 -11.36
N GLN A 99 4.86 -12.43 -12.31
CA GLN A 99 5.20 -12.04 -13.68
C GLN A 99 5.90 -10.69 -13.74
N THR A 100 5.46 -9.72 -12.93
CA THR A 100 6.06 -8.39 -12.91
C THR A 100 7.48 -8.43 -12.39
N LEU A 101 7.73 -9.16 -11.28
CA LEU A 101 9.05 -9.26 -10.67
C LEU A 101 9.94 -10.33 -11.32
N ALA A 102 9.46 -11.07 -12.32
CA ALA A 102 10.31 -11.91 -13.16
C ALA A 102 11.31 -11.08 -13.98
N ASP A 103 10.94 -9.84 -14.31
CA ASP A 103 11.89 -8.87 -14.86
C ASP A 103 12.83 -8.35 -13.75
N PRO A 104 14.14 -8.67 -13.80
CA PRO A 104 15.10 -8.24 -12.77
C PRO A 104 15.33 -6.74 -12.73
N THR A 105 14.94 -6.00 -13.77
CA THR A 105 15.07 -4.53 -13.83
C THR A 105 13.99 -3.82 -13.02
N ILE A 106 12.91 -4.54 -12.59
CA ILE A 106 11.84 -4.01 -11.79
C ILE A 106 12.09 -4.35 -10.32
N ALA A 107 12.26 -3.34 -9.47
CA ALA A 107 12.47 -3.50 -8.04
C ALA A 107 11.15 -3.52 -7.26
N CYS A 108 10.14 -2.79 -7.73
CA CYS A 108 8.85 -2.67 -7.05
C CYS A 108 7.71 -2.51 -8.06
N GLY A 109 6.56 -3.03 -7.73
CA GLY A 109 5.33 -2.82 -8.47
C GLY A 109 4.16 -2.40 -7.59
N GLY A 110 3.10 -1.93 -8.23
CA GLY A 110 1.82 -1.64 -7.61
C GLY A 110 0.72 -1.58 -8.66
N PHE A 111 -0.52 -1.61 -8.22
CA PHE A 111 -1.72 -1.70 -9.05
C PHE A 111 -2.33 -0.32 -9.31
N ILE A 112 -3.30 -0.24 -10.21
CA ILE A 112 -4.13 0.95 -10.39
C ILE A 112 -5.22 0.89 -9.33
N SER A 113 -5.24 1.87 -8.40
CA SER A 113 -6.27 1.95 -7.38
C SER A 113 -7.51 2.66 -7.90
N LEU A 114 -8.65 1.99 -7.84
CA LEU A 114 -9.97 2.53 -8.09
C LEU A 114 -10.67 2.74 -6.75
N MET A 115 -10.89 3.99 -6.36
CA MET A 115 -11.60 4.30 -5.11
C MET A 115 -13.09 4.06 -5.26
N THR A 116 -13.62 3.14 -4.46
CA THR A 116 -15.02 2.73 -4.50
C THR A 116 -15.66 2.87 -3.13
N GLY A 117 -16.86 3.46 -3.13
CA GLY A 117 -17.76 3.46 -1.97
C GLY A 117 -18.91 2.48 -2.18
N ALA A 118 -19.81 2.40 -1.19
CA ALA A 118 -20.95 1.47 -1.22
C ALA A 118 -21.87 1.68 -2.44
N LYS A 119 -21.98 2.90 -2.97
CA LYS A 119 -22.90 3.25 -4.05
C LYS A 119 -22.24 3.95 -5.24
N THR A 120 -20.99 4.38 -5.11
CA THR A 120 -20.35 5.23 -6.12
C THR A 120 -18.86 4.91 -6.29
N THR A 121 -18.39 5.02 -7.52
CA THR A 121 -16.96 5.02 -7.85
C THR A 121 -16.46 6.45 -7.97
N ARG A 122 -15.35 6.77 -7.32
CA ARG A 122 -14.75 8.11 -7.32
C ARG A 122 -13.79 8.28 -8.51
N TRP A 123 -14.32 8.31 -9.72
CA TRP A 123 -13.53 8.35 -10.96
C TRP A 123 -12.48 9.48 -11.01
N GLY A 124 -12.87 10.70 -10.64
CA GLY A 124 -11.95 11.85 -10.67
C GLY A 124 -10.76 11.68 -9.74
N ILE A 125 -10.97 11.18 -8.52
CA ILE A 125 -9.88 10.94 -7.55
C ILE A 125 -9.02 9.74 -7.97
N SER A 126 -9.65 8.68 -8.47
CA SER A 126 -8.94 7.51 -9.00
C SER A 126 -8.04 7.89 -10.18
N LEU A 127 -8.55 8.72 -11.10
CA LEU A 127 -7.75 9.25 -12.20
C LEU A 127 -6.61 10.14 -11.69
N HIS A 128 -6.88 11.02 -10.71
CA HIS A 128 -5.84 11.83 -10.09
C HIS A 128 -4.75 10.97 -9.44
N ASN A 129 -5.11 9.93 -8.69
CA ASN A 129 -4.15 8.99 -8.10
C ASN A 129 -3.32 8.26 -9.15
N TYR A 130 -3.95 7.83 -10.24
CA TYR A 130 -3.25 7.24 -11.38
C TYR A 130 -2.23 8.22 -11.98
N LEU A 131 -2.66 9.43 -12.30
CA LEU A 131 -1.81 10.46 -12.92
C LEU A 131 -0.68 10.90 -11.96
N LYS A 132 -0.97 11.02 -10.66
CA LYS A 132 -0.02 11.42 -9.62
C LYS A 132 1.19 10.47 -9.56
N THR A 133 0.99 9.18 -9.79
CA THR A 133 2.07 8.19 -9.88
C THR A 133 3.15 8.59 -10.90
N TYR A 134 2.77 9.33 -11.94
CA TYR A 134 3.66 9.75 -13.03
C TYR A 134 4.07 11.22 -12.93
N TYR A 135 3.12 12.15 -12.77
CA TYR A 135 3.46 13.57 -12.82
C TYR A 135 4.26 14.03 -11.61
N ALA A 136 4.01 13.48 -10.42
CA ALA A 136 4.72 13.91 -9.22
C ALA A 136 6.23 13.65 -9.31
N PRO A 137 6.71 12.42 -9.65
CA PRO A 137 8.15 12.22 -9.84
C PRO A 137 8.70 12.96 -11.06
N LEU A 138 7.90 13.16 -12.13
CA LEU A 138 8.32 13.96 -13.28
C LEU A 138 8.62 15.41 -12.89
N LEU A 139 7.77 16.04 -12.08
CA LEU A 139 7.91 17.44 -11.68
C LEU A 139 9.00 17.64 -10.61
N PHE A 140 9.03 16.77 -9.59
CA PHE A 140 9.89 16.99 -8.43
C PHE A 140 11.21 16.23 -8.44
N LYS A 141 11.31 15.13 -9.22
CA LYS A 141 12.51 14.27 -9.33
C LYS A 141 12.71 13.78 -10.77
N PRO A 142 12.79 14.69 -11.79
CA PRO A 142 12.80 14.31 -13.20
C PRO A 142 13.95 13.34 -13.56
N HIS A 143 15.11 13.49 -12.95
CA HIS A 143 16.25 12.59 -13.16
C HIS A 143 15.99 11.15 -12.68
N LEU A 144 15.17 10.96 -11.63
CA LEU A 144 14.74 9.64 -11.18
C LEU A 144 13.57 9.12 -12.01
N PHE A 145 12.66 10.00 -12.46
CA PHE A 145 11.57 9.63 -13.35
C PHE A 145 12.06 8.96 -14.62
N VAL A 146 13.09 9.52 -15.26
CA VAL A 146 13.71 8.94 -16.46
C VAL A 146 14.34 7.57 -16.17
N ARG A 147 14.85 7.36 -14.95
CA ARG A 147 15.38 6.07 -14.48
C ARG A 147 14.29 5.06 -14.06
N GLY A 148 13.01 5.44 -14.17
CA GLY A 148 11.88 4.55 -13.90
C GLY A 148 11.23 4.72 -12.54
N LEU A 149 11.52 5.82 -11.81
CA LEU A 149 10.77 6.14 -10.58
C LEU A 149 9.30 6.39 -10.91
N ARG A 150 8.44 5.71 -10.17
CA ARG A 150 7.00 6.00 -10.04
C ARG A 150 6.69 6.08 -8.55
N LEU A 151 5.79 6.99 -8.15
CA LEU A 151 5.38 7.09 -6.75
C LEU A 151 4.10 6.29 -6.56
N LEU A 152 4.23 5.17 -5.86
CA LEU A 152 3.10 4.35 -5.45
C LEU A 152 2.68 4.73 -4.03
N PHE A 153 1.44 4.44 -3.71
CA PHE A 153 0.84 4.69 -2.40
C PHE A 153 0.16 3.41 -1.91
N GLY A 154 -0.12 3.31 -0.60
CA GLY A 154 -0.60 2.07 0.01
C GLY A 154 -1.89 1.51 -0.57
N ASP A 155 -2.78 2.37 -1.07
CA ASP A 155 -4.01 1.98 -1.76
C ASP A 155 -3.76 1.29 -3.12
N GLN A 156 -2.53 1.32 -3.63
CA GLN A 156 -2.10 0.69 -4.88
C GLN A 156 -1.49 -0.71 -4.68
N VAL A 157 -1.56 -1.29 -3.50
CA VAL A 157 -1.07 -2.64 -3.19
C VAL A 157 0.38 -2.84 -3.67
N MET A 158 1.31 -2.23 -2.94
CA MET A 158 2.73 -2.29 -3.28
C MET A 158 3.31 -3.68 -3.05
N PHE A 159 4.21 -4.10 -3.95
CA PHE A 159 4.93 -5.35 -3.82
C PHE A 159 6.38 -5.22 -4.30
N CYS A 160 7.30 -5.93 -3.66
CA CYS A 160 8.72 -5.93 -4.00
C CYS A 160 9.40 -7.23 -3.53
N ARG A 161 10.63 -7.47 -3.97
CA ARG A 161 11.45 -8.56 -3.42
C ARG A 161 11.83 -8.25 -1.98
N ARG A 162 11.78 -9.27 -1.13
CA ARG A 162 12.13 -9.13 0.30
C ARG A 162 13.59 -8.68 0.50
N CYS A 163 14.52 -9.13 -0.34
CA CYS A 163 15.91 -8.66 -0.31
C CYS A 163 16.00 -7.16 -0.62
N ASP A 164 15.36 -6.68 -1.71
CA ASP A 164 15.38 -5.27 -2.08
C ASP A 164 14.74 -4.38 -1.01
N PHE A 165 13.66 -4.86 -0.36
CA PHE A 165 12.99 -4.18 0.74
C PHE A 165 13.94 -3.97 1.92
N TRP A 166 14.62 -5.02 2.38
CA TRP A 166 15.53 -4.91 3.53
C TRP A 166 16.83 -4.19 3.19
N ASP A 167 17.36 -4.37 2.00
CA ASP A 167 18.52 -3.60 1.52
C ASP A 167 18.27 -2.08 1.47
N CYS A 168 17.00 -1.68 1.29
CA CYS A 168 16.57 -0.28 1.39
C CYS A 168 16.28 0.16 2.82
N GLY A 169 16.31 -0.75 3.83
CA GLY A 169 15.99 -0.46 5.23
C GLY A 169 14.51 -0.52 5.59
N GLY A 170 13.66 -1.12 4.73
CA GLY A 170 12.21 -1.26 4.96
C GLY A 170 11.46 0.07 4.94
N PHE A 171 10.24 0.11 5.50
CA PHE A 171 9.53 1.36 5.73
C PHE A 171 10.19 2.17 6.85
N ASN A 172 10.27 3.48 6.67
CA ASN A 172 10.81 4.36 7.71
C ASN A 172 9.78 4.57 8.84
N PRO A 173 10.00 4.04 10.06
CA PRO A 173 9.03 4.14 11.15
C PRO A 173 8.92 5.55 11.75
N ALA A 174 9.84 6.45 11.41
CA ALA A 174 9.78 7.85 11.83
C ALA A 174 8.82 8.69 10.98
N LEU A 175 8.35 8.17 9.84
CA LEU A 175 7.41 8.89 8.98
C LEU A 175 5.96 8.60 9.41
N PRO A 176 5.19 9.62 9.83
CA PRO A 176 3.79 9.45 10.20
C PRO A 176 2.86 9.29 8.99
N ILE A 177 3.29 9.75 7.81
CA ILE A 177 2.63 9.63 6.50
C ILE A 177 3.68 9.59 5.38
N LEU A 178 3.28 9.22 4.16
CA LEU A 178 4.14 9.20 2.95
C LEU A 178 5.26 8.15 2.99
N GLU A 179 5.18 7.20 3.89
CA GLU A 179 6.11 6.07 4.02
C GLU A 179 6.25 5.27 2.72
N ASP A 180 5.16 5.14 1.96
CA ASP A 180 5.12 4.45 0.67
C ASP A 180 5.95 5.19 -0.39
N GLY A 181 5.75 6.51 -0.47
CA GLY A 181 6.50 7.38 -1.38
C GLY A 181 7.99 7.39 -1.06
N ASP A 182 8.37 7.46 0.22
CA ASP A 182 9.75 7.38 0.68
C ASP A 182 10.38 6.03 0.30
N LEU A 183 9.66 4.92 0.51
CA LEU A 183 10.12 3.60 0.10
C LEU A 183 10.33 3.53 -1.43
N CYS A 184 9.42 4.10 -2.24
CA CYS A 184 9.59 4.19 -3.69
C CYS A 184 10.89 4.90 -4.09
N LEU A 185 11.23 6.02 -3.42
CA LEU A 185 12.48 6.76 -3.68
C LEU A 185 13.72 5.92 -3.40
N ARG A 186 13.68 5.07 -2.37
CA ARG A 186 14.80 4.20 -2.00
C ARG A 186 14.88 2.97 -2.91
N LEU A 187 13.75 2.31 -3.23
CA LEU A 187 13.69 1.18 -4.14
C LEU A 187 14.05 1.55 -5.58
N ALA A 188 13.82 2.81 -6.01
CA ALA A 188 14.23 3.28 -7.33
C ALA A 188 15.76 3.26 -7.55
N LYS A 189 16.56 3.12 -6.48
CA LYS A 189 18.01 2.89 -6.57
C LYS A 189 18.36 1.44 -6.91
N LYS A 190 17.43 0.50 -6.68
CA LYS A 190 17.60 -0.93 -6.96
C LYS A 190 17.07 -1.34 -8.33
N GLY A 191 16.11 -0.60 -8.87
CA GLY A 191 15.51 -0.87 -10.17
C GLY A 191 14.33 0.04 -10.45
N ARG A 192 13.62 -0.25 -11.54
CA ARG A 192 12.44 0.52 -11.95
C ARG A 192 11.25 0.22 -11.06
N ILE A 193 10.36 1.20 -10.88
CA ILE A 193 9.07 1.01 -10.22
C ILE A 193 7.98 0.97 -11.29
N ARG A 194 7.12 -0.03 -11.25
CA ARG A 194 6.10 -0.28 -12.25
C ARG A 194 4.69 -0.22 -11.67
N GLN A 195 3.83 0.63 -12.22
CA GLN A 195 2.40 0.49 -12.03
C GLN A 195 1.87 -0.51 -13.07
N VAL A 196 1.31 -1.63 -12.60
CA VAL A 196 0.81 -2.70 -13.47
C VAL A 196 -0.59 -2.36 -13.98
N ASN A 197 -0.91 -2.82 -15.19
CA ASN A 197 -2.23 -2.59 -15.80
C ASN A 197 -3.27 -3.59 -15.27
N ARG A 198 -3.54 -3.52 -13.97
CA ARG A 198 -4.58 -4.25 -13.23
C ARG A 198 -5.16 -3.35 -12.17
N ILE A 199 -6.46 -3.49 -11.93
CA ILE A 199 -7.20 -2.64 -10.99
C ILE A 199 -7.36 -3.36 -9.66
N VAL A 200 -7.13 -2.63 -8.57
CA VAL A 200 -7.56 -2.95 -7.22
C VAL A 200 -8.62 -1.93 -6.78
N GLN A 201 -9.54 -2.33 -5.92
CA GLN A 201 -10.58 -1.43 -5.43
C GLN A 201 -10.32 -1.09 -3.97
N SER A 202 -10.00 0.15 -3.70
CA SER A 202 -9.79 0.68 -2.35
C SER A 202 -11.02 1.43 -1.84
N SER A 203 -11.18 1.48 -0.52
CA SER A 203 -12.30 2.19 0.11
C SER A 203 -12.19 3.70 -0.11
N ASP A 204 -13.34 4.34 -0.36
CA ASP A 204 -13.46 5.79 -0.44
C ASP A 204 -13.77 6.47 0.90
N ARG A 205 -13.68 5.76 2.05
CA ARG A 205 -14.07 6.24 3.40
C ARG A 205 -13.62 7.67 3.67
N ARG A 206 -12.33 7.96 3.46
CA ARG A 206 -11.76 9.30 3.68
C ARG A 206 -12.36 10.34 2.73
N VAL A 207 -12.54 10.00 1.47
CA VAL A 207 -13.13 10.88 0.47
C VAL A 207 -14.61 11.13 0.76
N ALA A 208 -15.32 10.10 1.23
CA ALA A 208 -16.71 10.22 1.65
C ALA A 208 -16.85 11.16 2.86
N TYR A 209 -15.92 11.08 3.82
CA TYR A 209 -15.90 11.94 5.02
C TYR A 209 -15.53 13.39 4.72
N TRP A 210 -14.47 13.62 3.93
CA TRP A 210 -13.99 14.99 3.63
C TRP A 210 -14.75 15.67 2.50
N GLY A 211 -15.39 14.90 1.63
CA GLY A 211 -15.85 15.37 0.32
C GLY A 211 -14.74 15.38 -0.73
N ALA A 212 -15.11 15.15 -1.99
CA ALA A 212 -14.16 14.97 -3.09
C ALA A 212 -13.21 16.15 -3.31
N TRP A 213 -13.74 17.38 -3.25
CA TRP A 213 -12.96 18.60 -3.47
C TRP A 213 -11.94 18.84 -2.36
N LYS A 214 -12.34 18.73 -1.08
CA LYS A 214 -11.44 18.88 0.07
C LYS A 214 -10.36 17.81 0.03
N ALA A 215 -10.72 16.55 -0.22
CA ALA A 215 -9.76 15.46 -0.33
C ALA A 215 -8.72 15.72 -1.43
N THR A 216 -9.16 16.12 -2.63
CA THR A 216 -8.26 16.44 -3.74
C THR A 216 -7.32 17.59 -3.39
N ALA A 217 -7.85 18.68 -2.81
CA ALA A 217 -7.04 19.83 -2.40
C ALA A 217 -5.96 19.44 -1.37
N ILE A 218 -6.33 18.64 -0.34
CA ILE A 218 -5.39 18.16 0.67
C ILE A 218 -4.31 17.27 0.05
N TYR A 219 -4.69 16.32 -0.83
CA TYR A 219 -3.72 15.43 -1.48
C TYR A 219 -2.75 16.19 -2.38
N LEU A 220 -3.23 17.18 -3.13
CA LEU A 220 -2.38 18.06 -3.94
C LEU A 220 -1.44 18.89 -3.07
N TYR A 221 -1.97 19.52 -2.02
CA TYR A 221 -1.20 20.33 -1.08
C TYR A 221 -0.07 19.53 -0.43
N ILE A 222 -0.39 18.37 0.14
CA ILE A 222 0.59 17.47 0.76
C ILE A 222 1.61 17.01 -0.28
N GLY A 223 1.17 16.59 -1.46
CA GLY A 223 2.06 16.11 -2.52
C GLY A 223 3.04 17.17 -3.03
N CYS A 224 2.55 18.42 -3.23
CA CYS A 224 3.40 19.54 -3.65
C CYS A 224 4.43 19.92 -2.58
N LEU A 225 3.99 20.07 -1.33
CA LEU A 225 4.89 20.45 -0.24
C LEU A 225 5.94 19.38 0.04
N TRP A 226 5.54 18.09 0.01
CA TRP A 226 6.49 17.00 0.14
C TRP A 226 7.50 16.96 -1.02
N GLY A 227 7.02 17.24 -2.23
CA GLY A 227 7.85 17.31 -3.43
C GLY A 227 8.99 18.32 -3.35
N ILE A 228 8.75 19.46 -2.68
CA ILE A 228 9.75 20.52 -2.43
C ILE A 228 10.50 20.34 -1.10
N GLY A 229 10.28 19.26 -0.35
CA GLY A 229 11.07 18.88 0.81
C GLY A 229 10.50 19.26 2.18
N VAL A 230 9.22 19.61 2.27
CA VAL A 230 8.56 19.84 3.58
C VAL A 230 8.42 18.52 4.35
N SER A 231 8.69 18.53 5.65
CA SER A 231 8.70 17.34 6.49
C SER A 231 7.33 16.67 6.61
N ALA A 232 7.32 15.34 6.66
CA ALA A 232 6.11 14.55 6.84
C ALA A 232 5.38 14.84 8.17
N ASP A 233 6.12 15.19 9.23
CA ASP A 233 5.55 15.58 10.54
C ASP A 233 4.69 16.84 10.43
N TYR A 234 5.18 17.85 9.70
CA TYR A 234 4.38 19.05 9.44
C TYR A 234 3.15 18.71 8.60
N LEU A 235 3.30 17.90 7.55
CA LEU A 235 2.22 17.54 6.63
C LEU A 235 1.14 16.67 7.30
N LYS A 236 1.50 15.87 8.30
CA LYS A 236 0.55 15.05 9.08
C LYS A 236 -0.56 15.89 9.72
N ARG A 237 -0.30 17.16 10.06
CA ARG A 237 -1.30 18.08 10.65
C ARG A 237 -2.51 18.31 9.74
N PHE A 238 -2.34 18.13 8.43
CA PHE A 238 -3.40 18.29 7.42
C PHE A 238 -4.06 16.97 7.03
N TYR A 239 -3.55 15.85 7.54
CA TYR A 239 -3.96 14.51 7.17
C TYR A 239 -4.60 13.80 8.36
N GLU A 240 -5.92 13.87 8.46
CA GLU A 240 -6.70 13.19 9.50
C GLU A 240 -6.80 11.68 9.19
N ASP A 241 -6.69 10.86 10.25
CA ASP A 241 -6.95 9.43 10.15
C ASP A 241 -8.45 9.20 10.24
N VAL A 242 -9.07 8.84 9.12
CA VAL A 242 -10.48 8.42 9.02
C VAL A 242 -10.52 6.90 9.04
N ARG A 243 -11.17 6.34 10.06
CA ARG A 243 -11.32 4.90 10.32
C ARG A 243 -12.78 4.50 10.39
#